data_d61b322b832f6772ec92fb3fd21d3639
#
_entry.id   d61b322b832f6772ec92fb3fd21d3639
#
_cell.length_a   1.000
_cell.length_b   1.000
_cell.length_c   1.000
_cell.angle_alpha   90.00
_cell.angle_beta   90.00
_cell.angle_gamma   90.00
#
_symmetry.space_group_name_H-M   'P 1'
#
loop_
_entity.id
_entity.type
_entity.pdbx_description
1 polymer ?
#
loop_
_entity_poly.entity_id
_entity_poly.type
_entity_poly.pdbx_seq_one_letter_code
_entity_poly.pdbx_strand_id
1 'polypeptide(L)'
;CNILFMSASYTMIIPFLPMYLTNELGVDETMVSLWAGLAFSAAFLVSAIMGPIWGRLADRKGKRLMAIRASLLLSISYFLGGMVTSPEQLVLVRIGFAAGLWPMDLAIMTLYAPPERLGFALGIMQGTLTAGGIIGPLLGGLLSEAFGMRTSFYIGSLALFMNFLAFTFIIKEPPLPKDAAPLSAEEKNPWHLWRIPILRTMMIVSTLVQMVVYILIPIITTYIEALAGDMENIIFVAGAVFSLGGIAGAIAAPLWGTFGARRGYFIAMGLAMALAGVVLSAQGIPNTLLPFAVMQFVGGLFLAGVQPSLNAVIAQHTPPQLKGSVFGMLFSAQQVGGFSGPLLGGVVATCFGMHYLFPAAGSILLFLSLFVWWRYIMKEHTANAQT
;
A
#
# COMPACT_ATOMS: atom_id res chain seq x y z
N CYS A 1 7.01 17.34 6.08
CA CYS A 1 8.04 17.20 5.02
C CYS A 1 8.68 15.80 5.04
N ASN A 2 9.14 15.30 6.20
CA ASN A 2 9.88 14.03 6.29
C ASN A 2 9.10 12.83 5.72
N ILE A 3 7.82 12.67 6.10
CA ILE A 3 6.92 11.61 5.63
C ILE A 3 6.71 11.69 4.10
N LEU A 4 6.58 12.90 3.55
CA LEU A 4 6.46 13.12 2.10
C LEU A 4 7.68 12.58 1.35
N PHE A 5 8.87 13.00 1.80
CA PHE A 5 10.13 12.55 1.19
C PHE A 5 10.33 11.05 1.30
N MET A 6 10.01 10.47 2.46
CA MET A 6 10.08 9.03 2.66
C MET A 6 9.12 8.28 1.74
N SER A 7 7.86 8.72 1.68
CA SER A 7 6.84 8.10 0.82
C SER A 7 7.17 8.25 -0.66
N ALA A 8 7.59 9.45 -1.09
CA ALA A 8 7.99 9.69 -2.47
C ALA A 8 9.22 8.85 -2.87
N SER A 9 10.25 8.81 -2.03
CA SER A 9 11.44 8.01 -2.30
C SER A 9 11.13 6.51 -2.36
N TYR A 10 10.26 6.02 -1.47
CA TYR A 10 9.82 4.64 -1.44
C TYR A 10 9.04 4.25 -2.70
N THR A 11 8.11 5.09 -3.14
CA THR A 11 7.24 4.78 -4.28
C THR A 11 7.87 5.10 -5.64
N MET A 12 8.96 5.88 -5.67
CA MET A 12 9.63 6.36 -6.87
C MET A 12 10.04 5.23 -7.82
N ILE A 13 10.51 4.11 -7.29
CA ILE A 13 11.06 3.00 -8.06
C ILE A 13 10.04 1.87 -8.29
N ILE A 14 8.98 1.84 -7.48
CA ILE A 14 8.01 0.74 -7.48
C ILE A 14 7.47 0.43 -8.88
N PRO A 15 6.94 1.39 -9.66
CA PRO A 15 6.35 1.08 -10.96
C PRO A 15 7.40 0.72 -12.02
N PHE A 16 8.66 1.11 -11.84
CA PHE A 16 9.72 0.91 -12.83
C PHE A 16 10.55 -0.36 -12.59
N LEU A 17 10.24 -1.13 -11.55
CA LEU A 17 10.98 -2.34 -11.22
C LEU A 17 10.95 -3.40 -12.35
N PRO A 18 9.83 -3.64 -13.07
CA PRO A 18 9.81 -4.51 -14.23
C PRO A 18 10.75 -4.03 -15.35
N MET A 19 10.71 -2.74 -15.68
CA MET A 19 11.61 -2.15 -16.70
C MET A 19 13.08 -2.22 -16.27
N TYR A 20 13.36 -2.06 -14.97
CA TYR A 20 14.70 -2.23 -14.40
C TYR A 20 15.23 -3.67 -14.59
N LEU A 21 14.37 -4.67 -14.37
CA LEU A 21 14.68 -6.08 -14.59
C LEU A 21 15.02 -6.37 -16.06
N THR A 22 14.27 -5.82 -17.01
CA THR A 22 14.51 -6.00 -18.44
C THR A 22 15.74 -5.22 -18.91
N ASN A 23 15.75 -3.91 -18.68
CA ASN A 23 16.70 -3.00 -19.33
C ASN A 23 18.09 -3.01 -18.67
N GLU A 24 18.15 -3.20 -17.35
CA GLU A 24 19.41 -3.12 -16.59
C GLU A 24 19.95 -4.48 -16.16
N LEU A 25 19.08 -5.46 -15.91
CA LEU A 25 19.47 -6.79 -15.44
C LEU A 25 19.36 -7.87 -16.54
N GLY A 26 18.85 -7.53 -17.72
CA GLY A 26 18.78 -8.43 -18.87
C GLY A 26 17.88 -9.64 -18.68
N VAL A 27 16.83 -9.50 -17.85
CA VAL A 27 15.86 -10.57 -17.62
C VAL A 27 14.99 -10.74 -18.86
N ASP A 28 14.78 -11.98 -19.30
CA ASP A 28 13.90 -12.33 -20.40
C ASP A 28 12.48 -11.81 -20.15
N GLU A 29 11.85 -11.22 -21.17
CA GLU A 29 10.50 -10.62 -21.09
C GLU A 29 9.45 -11.59 -20.53
N THR A 30 9.59 -12.90 -20.86
CA THR A 30 8.69 -13.94 -20.34
C THR A 30 8.77 -14.14 -18.83
N MET A 31 9.90 -13.81 -18.22
CA MET A 31 10.17 -14.02 -16.79
C MET A 31 10.12 -12.73 -15.96
N VAL A 32 10.06 -11.56 -16.59
CA VAL A 32 10.05 -10.24 -15.90
C VAL A 32 8.92 -10.15 -14.88
N SER A 33 7.71 -10.52 -15.26
CA SER A 33 6.53 -10.46 -14.37
C SER A 33 6.70 -11.36 -13.15
N LEU A 34 7.31 -12.53 -13.29
CA LEU A 34 7.58 -13.43 -12.18
C LEU A 34 8.64 -12.85 -11.23
N TRP A 35 9.75 -12.36 -11.77
CA TRP A 35 10.82 -11.75 -10.95
C TRP A 35 10.37 -10.49 -10.24
N ALA A 36 9.60 -9.63 -10.92
CA ALA A 36 9.00 -8.46 -10.31
C ALA A 36 8.03 -8.86 -9.18
N GLY A 37 7.16 -9.85 -9.43
CA GLY A 37 6.25 -10.40 -8.43
C GLY A 37 6.99 -10.94 -7.20
N LEU A 38 8.07 -11.70 -7.40
CA LEU A 38 8.93 -12.22 -6.32
C LEU A 38 9.59 -11.10 -5.52
N ALA A 39 10.17 -10.10 -6.20
CA ALA A 39 10.84 -8.98 -5.54
C ALA A 39 9.89 -8.14 -4.69
N PHE A 40 8.65 -7.93 -5.14
CA PHE A 40 7.61 -7.26 -4.34
C PHE A 40 7.13 -8.12 -3.19
N SER A 41 6.79 -9.38 -3.46
CA SER A 41 6.24 -10.30 -2.47
C SER A 41 7.21 -10.56 -1.33
N ALA A 42 8.49 -10.75 -1.61
CA ALA A 42 9.52 -10.96 -0.60
C ALA A 42 9.54 -9.82 0.44
N ALA A 43 9.41 -8.58 0.00
CA ALA A 43 9.37 -7.43 0.90
C ALA A 43 8.17 -7.47 1.85
N PHE A 44 6.98 -7.76 1.35
CA PHE A 44 5.77 -7.85 2.16
C PHE A 44 5.79 -9.02 3.14
N LEU A 45 6.28 -10.18 2.72
CA LEU A 45 6.42 -11.37 3.58
C LEU A 45 7.32 -11.06 4.78
N VAL A 46 8.49 -10.49 4.53
CA VAL A 46 9.42 -10.13 5.61
C VAL A 46 8.81 -9.06 6.51
N SER A 47 8.13 -8.05 5.95
CA SER A 47 7.42 -7.03 6.72
C SER A 47 6.33 -7.62 7.61
N ALA A 48 5.57 -8.59 7.12
CA ALA A 48 4.53 -9.27 7.90
C ALA A 48 5.11 -10.02 9.11
N ILE A 49 6.24 -10.70 8.91
CA ILE A 49 6.93 -11.49 9.96
C ILE A 49 7.64 -10.55 10.95
N MET A 50 8.36 -9.56 10.44
CA MET A 50 9.19 -8.66 11.26
C MET A 50 8.37 -7.59 11.97
N GLY A 51 7.19 -7.24 11.46
CA GLY A 51 6.32 -6.20 12.02
C GLY A 51 6.08 -6.36 13.53
N PRO A 52 5.56 -7.49 14.02
CA PRO A 52 5.34 -7.71 15.45
C PRO A 52 6.63 -7.70 16.29
N ILE A 53 7.77 -8.10 15.69
CA ILE A 53 9.07 -8.10 16.38
C ILE A 53 9.55 -6.67 16.58
N TRP A 54 9.49 -5.86 15.52
CA TRP A 54 9.89 -4.45 15.57
C TRP A 54 8.95 -3.61 16.43
N GLY A 55 7.65 -3.89 16.42
CA GLY A 55 6.68 -3.24 17.30
C GLY A 55 7.04 -3.41 18.78
N ARG A 56 7.26 -4.64 19.21
CA ARG A 56 7.71 -4.94 20.58
C ARG A 56 9.04 -4.30 20.93
N LEU A 57 9.97 -4.25 19.99
CA LEU A 57 11.27 -3.62 20.20
C LEU A 57 11.15 -2.10 20.29
N ALA A 58 10.24 -1.48 19.50
CA ALA A 58 9.92 -0.06 19.57
C ALA A 58 9.36 0.36 20.92
N ASP A 59 8.45 -0.46 21.48
CA ASP A 59 7.88 -0.22 22.80
C ASP A 59 8.92 -0.31 23.93
N ARG A 60 9.98 -1.12 23.75
CA ARG A 60 11.05 -1.31 24.75
C ARG A 60 12.21 -0.33 24.60
N LYS A 61 12.66 -0.06 23.35
CA LYS A 61 13.87 0.72 23.07
C LYS A 61 13.60 2.15 22.59
N GLY A 62 12.32 2.50 22.41
CA GLY A 62 11.89 3.81 21.90
C GLY A 62 11.63 3.78 20.38
N LYS A 63 10.63 4.55 19.99
CA LYS A 63 10.15 4.63 18.61
C LYS A 63 11.12 5.37 17.70
N ARG A 64 11.80 6.40 18.26
CA ARG A 64 12.82 7.16 17.53
C ARG A 64 13.99 6.29 17.08
N LEU A 65 14.52 5.44 17.96
CA LEU A 65 15.64 4.55 17.62
C LEU A 65 15.26 3.60 16.48
N MET A 66 14.01 3.11 16.49
CA MET A 66 13.50 2.25 15.43
C MET A 66 13.33 2.99 14.11
N ALA A 67 12.89 4.26 14.12
CA ALA A 67 12.81 5.10 12.93
C ALA A 67 14.19 5.41 12.33
N ILE A 68 15.18 5.74 13.17
CA ILE A 68 16.58 5.93 12.76
C ILE A 68 17.13 4.68 12.05
N ARG A 69 16.95 3.51 12.68
CA ARG A 69 17.38 2.23 12.12
C ARG A 69 16.66 1.93 10.79
N ALA A 70 15.34 2.13 10.74
CA ALA A 70 14.55 1.86 9.56
C ALA A 70 14.99 2.73 8.38
N SER A 71 15.16 4.04 8.59
CA SER A 71 15.59 4.98 7.55
C SER A 71 16.99 4.64 7.03
N LEU A 72 17.91 4.25 7.92
CA LEU A 72 19.27 3.85 7.52
C LEU A 72 19.25 2.57 6.68
N LEU A 73 18.54 1.52 7.14
CA LEU A 73 18.44 0.25 6.41
C LEU A 73 17.78 0.44 5.04
N LEU A 74 16.74 1.29 4.97
CA LEU A 74 16.09 1.65 3.70
C LEU A 74 17.07 2.35 2.75
N SER A 75 17.82 3.33 3.25
CA SER A 75 18.84 4.05 2.46
C SER A 75 19.88 3.08 1.90
N ILE A 76 20.45 2.23 2.74
CA ILE A 76 21.44 1.21 2.32
C ILE A 76 20.85 0.27 1.28
N SER A 77 19.61 -0.21 1.49
CA SER A 77 18.96 -1.12 0.55
C SER A 77 18.70 -0.47 -0.80
N TYR A 78 18.31 0.82 -0.84
CA TYR A 78 18.19 1.56 -2.10
C TYR A 78 19.52 1.74 -2.79
N PHE A 79 20.57 2.08 -2.05
CA PHE A 79 21.92 2.19 -2.61
C PHE A 79 22.38 0.87 -3.25
N LEU A 80 22.25 -0.23 -2.51
CA LEU A 80 22.56 -1.57 -3.02
C LEU A 80 21.67 -1.95 -4.22
N GLY A 81 20.39 -1.52 -4.22
CA GLY A 81 19.47 -1.75 -5.34
C GLY A 81 19.94 -1.14 -6.67
N GLY A 82 20.71 -0.03 -6.63
CA GLY A 82 21.36 0.54 -7.81
C GLY A 82 22.62 -0.21 -8.26
N MET A 83 23.20 -1.05 -7.39
CA MET A 83 24.45 -1.79 -7.67
C MET A 83 24.21 -3.24 -8.11
N VAL A 84 23.00 -3.77 -7.98
CA VAL A 84 22.71 -5.17 -8.33
C VAL A 84 22.94 -5.44 -9.82
N THR A 85 23.39 -6.66 -10.11
CA THR A 85 23.68 -7.15 -11.45
C THR A 85 22.88 -8.39 -11.82
N SER A 86 22.09 -8.94 -10.88
CA SER A 86 21.22 -10.09 -11.14
C SER A 86 19.87 -9.93 -10.44
N PRO A 87 18.79 -10.57 -10.94
CA PRO A 87 17.47 -10.50 -10.33
C PRO A 87 17.41 -11.11 -8.93
N GLU A 88 18.21 -12.14 -8.64
CA GLU A 88 18.32 -12.76 -7.31
C GLU A 88 18.88 -11.78 -6.28
N GLN A 89 19.91 -11.01 -6.65
CA GLN A 89 20.48 -9.97 -5.80
C GLN A 89 19.43 -8.91 -5.49
N LEU A 90 18.62 -8.53 -6.48
CA LEU A 90 17.53 -7.58 -6.28
C LEU A 90 16.51 -8.09 -5.26
N VAL A 91 16.11 -9.35 -5.33
CA VAL A 91 15.19 -9.97 -4.35
C VAL A 91 15.83 -9.96 -2.96
N LEU A 92 17.10 -10.30 -2.82
CA LEU A 92 17.81 -10.27 -1.54
C LEU A 92 17.87 -8.87 -0.93
N VAL A 93 18.16 -7.86 -1.75
CA VAL A 93 18.15 -6.45 -1.34
C VAL A 93 16.76 -6.02 -0.89
N ARG A 94 15.70 -6.45 -1.57
CA ARG A 94 14.30 -6.19 -1.20
C ARG A 94 13.90 -6.87 0.11
N ILE A 95 14.45 -8.04 0.43
CA ILE A 95 14.29 -8.68 1.74
C ILE A 95 14.95 -7.83 2.84
N GLY A 96 16.18 -7.36 2.61
CA GLY A 96 16.88 -6.46 3.53
C GLY A 96 16.13 -5.14 3.74
N PHE A 97 15.56 -4.59 2.68
CA PHE A 97 14.67 -3.43 2.70
C PHE A 97 13.46 -3.63 3.63
N ALA A 98 12.77 -4.75 3.48
CA ALA A 98 11.57 -5.06 4.26
C ALA A 98 11.86 -5.23 5.76
N ALA A 99 13.05 -5.68 6.13
CA ALA A 99 13.48 -5.71 7.52
C ALA A 99 13.60 -4.30 8.14
N GLY A 100 13.74 -3.25 7.31
CA GLY A 100 13.69 -1.84 7.72
C GLY A 100 12.28 -1.25 7.77
N LEU A 101 11.33 -1.78 7.01
CA LEU A 101 9.97 -1.25 6.93
C LEU A 101 9.19 -1.46 8.23
N TRP A 102 8.82 -0.37 8.84
CA TRP A 102 7.82 -0.30 9.93
C TRP A 102 7.21 1.10 9.91
N PRO A 103 5.89 1.25 10.14
CA PRO A 103 5.23 2.55 10.17
C PRO A 103 5.60 3.35 11.45
N MET A 104 6.92 3.60 11.63
CA MET A 104 7.44 4.33 12.79
C MET A 104 6.99 5.77 12.80
N ASP A 105 6.81 6.37 11.63
CA ASP A 105 6.31 7.74 11.51
C ASP A 105 4.93 7.89 12.11
N LEU A 106 4.04 6.89 11.90
CA LEU A 106 2.73 6.82 12.53
C LEU A 106 2.86 6.76 14.06
N ALA A 107 3.71 5.87 14.54
CA ALA A 107 3.92 5.67 15.97
C ALA A 107 4.54 6.90 16.64
N ILE A 108 5.47 7.61 15.99
CA ILE A 108 6.07 8.85 16.50
C ILE A 108 5.02 9.97 16.49
N MET A 109 4.24 10.13 15.41
CA MET A 109 3.22 11.17 15.32
C MET A 109 2.21 11.06 16.45
N THR A 110 1.82 9.86 16.86
CA THR A 110 0.89 9.66 18.01
C THR A 110 1.45 10.12 19.34
N LEU A 111 2.77 10.24 19.46
CA LEU A 111 3.42 10.75 20.70
C LEU A 111 3.47 12.29 20.73
N TYR A 112 3.52 12.94 19.56
CA TYR A 112 3.59 14.40 19.48
C TYR A 112 2.23 15.10 19.43
N ALA A 113 1.22 14.41 18.87
CA ALA A 113 -0.08 15.03 18.69
C ALA A 113 -0.86 15.05 20.01
N PRO A 114 -1.37 16.24 20.46
CA PRO A 114 -2.30 16.31 21.58
C PRO A 114 -3.54 15.43 21.31
N PRO A 115 -4.13 14.80 22.34
CA PRO A 115 -5.28 13.90 22.17
C PRO A 115 -6.43 14.55 21.38
N GLU A 116 -6.68 15.85 21.60
CA GLU A 116 -7.75 16.60 20.94
C GLU A 116 -7.51 16.82 19.45
N ARG A 117 -6.24 16.78 18.99
CA ARG A 117 -5.82 17.00 17.62
C ARG A 117 -5.24 15.77 16.95
N LEU A 118 -5.28 14.61 17.61
CA LEU A 118 -4.70 13.38 17.10
C LEU A 118 -5.31 12.99 15.73
N GLY A 119 -6.64 13.07 15.59
CA GLY A 119 -7.32 12.77 14.34
C GLY A 119 -6.87 13.68 13.18
N PHE A 120 -6.71 14.97 13.44
CA PHE A 120 -6.20 15.94 12.45
C PHE A 120 -4.74 15.64 12.06
N ALA A 121 -3.88 15.34 13.04
CA ALA A 121 -2.47 14.99 12.81
C ALA A 121 -2.33 13.71 11.97
N LEU A 122 -3.12 12.67 12.27
CA LEU A 122 -3.17 11.43 11.48
C LEU A 122 -3.70 11.67 10.08
N GLY A 123 -4.69 12.56 9.92
CA GLY A 123 -5.22 12.97 8.62
C GLY A 123 -4.16 13.66 7.74
N ILE A 124 -3.43 14.63 8.30
CA ILE A 124 -2.30 15.28 7.59
C ILE A 124 -1.23 14.24 7.21
N MET A 125 -0.90 13.36 8.11
CA MET A 125 0.09 12.32 7.85
C MET A 125 -0.35 11.40 6.71
N GLN A 126 -1.60 10.93 6.73
CA GLN A 126 -2.14 10.08 5.66
C GLN A 126 -2.20 10.82 4.32
N GLY A 127 -2.61 12.09 4.32
CA GLY A 127 -2.57 12.95 3.14
C GLY A 127 -1.15 13.11 2.59
N THR A 128 -0.17 13.28 3.47
CA THR A 128 1.24 13.39 3.10
C THR A 128 1.80 12.09 2.53
N LEU A 129 1.43 10.92 3.10
CA LEU A 129 1.77 9.61 2.55
C LEU A 129 1.18 9.42 1.15
N THR A 130 -0.08 9.78 0.96
CA THR A 130 -0.77 9.71 -0.33
C THR A 130 -0.11 10.64 -1.35
N ALA A 131 0.19 11.88 -0.97
CA ALA A 131 0.88 12.83 -1.84
C ALA A 131 2.28 12.31 -2.26
N GLY A 132 3.03 11.73 -1.34
CA GLY A 132 4.31 11.08 -1.66
C GLY A 132 4.15 9.90 -2.62
N GLY A 133 3.09 9.10 -2.43
CA GLY A 133 2.74 8.00 -3.33
C GLY A 133 2.36 8.42 -4.76
N ILE A 134 1.88 9.65 -4.93
CA ILE A 134 1.58 10.25 -6.24
C ILE A 134 2.83 10.87 -6.86
N ILE A 135 3.55 11.67 -6.06
CA ILE A 135 4.73 12.42 -6.52
C ILE A 135 5.90 11.47 -6.83
N GLY A 136 6.05 10.40 -6.05
CA GLY A 136 7.15 9.44 -6.18
C GLY A 136 7.27 8.86 -7.58
N PRO A 137 6.26 8.20 -8.14
CA PRO A 137 6.31 7.66 -9.49
C PRO A 137 6.57 8.71 -10.58
N LEU A 138 6.02 9.92 -10.43
CA LEU A 138 6.28 11.03 -11.35
C LEU A 138 7.76 11.43 -11.33
N LEU A 139 8.32 11.65 -10.13
CA LEU A 139 9.74 11.97 -9.98
C LEU A 139 10.62 10.80 -10.42
N GLY A 140 10.22 9.56 -10.12
CA GLY A 140 10.93 8.37 -10.54
C GLY A 140 10.99 8.23 -12.05
N GLY A 141 9.88 8.49 -12.74
CA GLY A 141 9.82 8.53 -14.19
C GLY A 141 10.75 9.58 -14.79
N LEU A 142 10.67 10.83 -14.32
CA LEU A 142 11.53 11.92 -14.76
C LEU A 142 13.03 11.63 -14.53
N LEU A 143 13.39 11.17 -13.34
CA LEU A 143 14.79 10.88 -13.00
C LEU A 143 15.34 9.69 -13.77
N SER A 144 14.51 8.66 -13.95
CA SER A 144 14.91 7.46 -14.71
C SER A 144 15.09 7.76 -16.20
N GLU A 145 14.25 8.62 -16.75
CA GLU A 145 14.36 9.08 -18.15
C GLU A 145 15.60 9.97 -18.35
N ALA A 146 15.83 10.92 -17.43
CA ALA A 146 16.90 11.91 -17.58
C ALA A 146 18.29 11.36 -17.23
N PHE A 147 18.40 10.48 -16.23
CA PHE A 147 19.66 10.05 -15.64
C PHE A 147 19.87 8.54 -15.59
N GLY A 148 18.89 7.77 -16.06
CA GLY A 148 18.88 6.30 -16.00
C GLY A 148 18.31 5.75 -14.70
N MET A 149 17.84 4.51 -14.75
CA MET A 149 17.11 3.87 -13.64
C MET A 149 18.00 3.64 -12.40
N ARG A 150 19.29 3.29 -12.59
CA ARG A 150 20.25 3.12 -11.49
C ARG A 150 20.45 4.40 -10.69
N THR A 151 20.51 5.55 -11.38
CA THR A 151 20.65 6.85 -10.74
C THR A 151 19.45 7.20 -9.87
N SER A 152 18.25 6.80 -10.29
CA SER A 152 17.03 6.97 -9.49
C SER A 152 17.11 6.21 -8.16
N PHE A 153 17.70 5.00 -8.12
CA PHE A 153 17.98 4.29 -6.87
C PHE A 153 18.94 5.07 -5.97
N TYR A 154 20.00 5.66 -6.50
CA TYR A 154 20.96 6.45 -5.72
C TYR A 154 20.35 7.74 -5.18
N ILE A 155 19.53 8.44 -5.97
CA ILE A 155 18.81 9.64 -5.53
C ILE A 155 17.80 9.29 -4.44
N GLY A 156 17.05 8.20 -4.59
CA GLY A 156 16.14 7.68 -3.57
C GLY A 156 16.89 7.30 -2.28
N SER A 157 18.05 6.66 -2.40
CA SER A 157 18.93 6.36 -1.27
C SER A 157 19.38 7.63 -0.54
N LEU A 158 19.81 8.65 -1.26
CA LEU A 158 20.23 9.94 -0.68
C LEU A 158 19.06 10.61 0.06
N ALA A 159 17.87 10.63 -0.51
CA ALA A 159 16.69 11.20 0.14
C ALA A 159 16.31 10.44 1.43
N LEU A 160 16.41 9.11 1.43
CA LEU A 160 16.22 8.28 2.63
C LEU A 160 17.33 8.47 3.65
N PHE A 161 18.56 8.72 3.21
CA PHE A 161 19.68 9.07 4.10
C PHE A 161 19.47 10.44 4.76
N MET A 162 18.97 11.44 4.04
CA MET A 162 18.57 12.71 4.63
C MET A 162 17.47 12.55 5.67
N ASN A 163 16.53 11.63 5.42
CA ASN A 163 15.51 11.25 6.40
C ASN A 163 16.13 10.63 7.66
N PHE A 164 17.10 9.72 7.52
CA PHE A 164 17.89 9.18 8.64
C PHE A 164 18.58 10.29 9.45
N LEU A 165 19.22 11.26 8.80
CA LEU A 165 19.84 12.40 9.48
C LEU A 165 18.82 13.25 10.22
N ALA A 166 17.64 13.50 9.63
CA ALA A 166 16.57 14.23 10.26
C ALA A 166 16.06 13.54 11.55
N PHE A 167 15.86 12.21 11.52
CA PHE A 167 15.49 11.44 12.72
C PHE A 167 16.62 11.44 13.77
N THR A 168 17.86 11.46 13.33
CA THR A 168 19.00 11.42 14.25
C THR A 168 19.23 12.77 14.94
N PHE A 169 19.12 13.88 14.23
CA PHE A 169 19.53 15.18 14.75
C PHE A 169 18.38 16.12 15.10
N ILE A 170 17.23 16.02 14.40
CA ILE A 170 16.13 16.99 14.52
C ILE A 170 15.01 16.45 15.40
N ILE A 171 14.60 15.18 15.23
CA ILE A 171 13.44 14.61 15.92
C ILE A 171 13.87 14.06 17.28
N LYS A 172 13.30 14.60 18.36
CA LYS A 172 13.49 14.11 19.73
C LYS A 172 12.26 13.29 20.14
N GLU A 173 12.43 12.18 20.81
CA GLU A 173 11.31 11.40 21.35
C GLU A 173 10.79 12.06 22.63
N PRO A 174 9.49 12.40 22.74
CA PRO A 174 8.94 12.89 23.98
C PRO A 174 8.95 11.76 25.02
N PRO A 175 9.10 12.08 26.32
CA PRO A 175 9.04 11.07 27.37
C PRO A 175 7.66 10.37 27.34
N LEU A 176 7.68 9.04 27.42
CA LEU A 176 6.46 8.24 27.47
C LEU A 176 5.63 8.67 28.70
N PRO A 177 4.30 8.85 28.58
CA PRO A 177 3.44 9.08 29.74
C PRO A 177 3.60 7.91 30.72
N LYS A 178 3.96 8.21 31.95
CA LYS A 178 4.16 7.20 33.01
C LYS A 178 2.87 6.51 33.48
N ASP A 179 1.72 7.05 33.06
CA ASP A 179 0.39 6.65 33.54
C ASP A 179 -0.41 5.78 32.55
N ALA A 180 0.23 5.18 31.55
CA ALA A 180 -0.44 4.19 30.72
C ALA A 180 -0.73 2.94 31.57
N ALA A 181 -2.00 2.79 32.00
CA ALA A 181 -2.44 1.61 32.75
C ALA A 181 -2.01 0.33 32.04
N PRO A 182 -1.40 -0.63 32.73
CA PRO A 182 -0.97 -1.88 32.11
C PRO A 182 -2.20 -2.62 31.59
N LEU A 183 -2.20 -2.90 30.29
CA LEU A 183 -3.22 -3.75 29.66
C LEU A 183 -3.31 -5.10 30.40
N SER A 184 -4.51 -5.57 30.66
CA SER A 184 -4.76 -6.88 31.27
C SER A 184 -4.16 -8.02 30.42
N ALA A 185 -3.92 -9.16 31.02
CA ALA A 185 -3.33 -10.32 30.31
C ALA A 185 -4.21 -10.79 29.13
N GLU A 186 -5.53 -10.63 29.20
CA GLU A 186 -6.48 -10.95 28.13
C GLU A 186 -6.43 -9.94 26.98
N GLU A 187 -6.26 -8.65 27.28
CA GLU A 187 -6.09 -7.59 26.27
C GLU A 187 -4.75 -7.70 25.54
N LYS A 188 -3.77 -8.40 26.11
CA LYS A 188 -2.48 -8.70 25.45
C LYS A 188 -2.54 -9.80 24.42
N ASN A 189 -3.66 -10.56 24.32
CA ASN A 189 -3.80 -11.65 23.36
C ASN A 189 -4.61 -11.20 22.14
N PRO A 190 -3.94 -10.78 21.04
CA PRO A 190 -4.63 -10.29 19.84
C PRO A 190 -5.51 -11.36 19.17
N TRP A 191 -5.27 -12.64 19.42
CA TRP A 191 -6.06 -13.72 18.85
C TRP A 191 -7.50 -13.78 19.36
N HIS A 192 -7.81 -13.17 20.53
CA HIS A 192 -9.18 -13.06 21.02
C HIS A 192 -10.06 -12.23 20.05
N LEU A 193 -9.47 -11.25 19.35
CA LEU A 193 -10.18 -10.39 18.39
C LEU A 193 -10.65 -11.15 17.13
N TRP A 194 -10.00 -12.25 16.76
CA TRP A 194 -10.44 -13.14 15.70
C TRP A 194 -11.77 -13.87 16.01
N ARG A 195 -12.17 -13.91 17.27
CA ARG A 195 -13.46 -14.48 17.68
C ARG A 195 -14.63 -13.56 17.37
N ILE A 196 -14.38 -12.27 17.17
CA ILE A 196 -15.42 -11.30 16.78
C ILE A 196 -15.67 -11.45 15.28
N PRO A 197 -16.85 -11.96 14.86
CA PRO A 197 -17.08 -12.37 13.46
C PRO A 197 -16.92 -11.22 12.47
N ILE A 198 -17.34 -9.99 12.85
CA ILE A 198 -17.26 -8.82 11.98
C ILE A 198 -15.79 -8.39 11.77
N LEU A 199 -14.98 -8.36 12.82
CA LEU A 199 -13.57 -7.99 12.71
C LEU A 199 -12.80 -8.99 11.86
N ARG A 200 -13.02 -10.29 12.10
CA ARG A 200 -12.44 -11.36 11.28
C ARG A 200 -12.81 -11.20 9.80
N THR A 201 -14.09 -10.95 9.50
CA THR A 201 -14.53 -10.76 8.12
C THR A 201 -13.90 -9.54 7.49
N MET A 202 -13.83 -8.41 8.20
CA MET A 202 -13.22 -7.18 7.68
C MET A 202 -11.71 -7.34 7.47
N MET A 203 -11.01 -8.10 8.29
CA MET A 203 -9.60 -8.43 8.08
C MET A 203 -9.40 -9.27 6.81
N ILE A 204 -10.25 -10.28 6.57
CA ILE A 204 -10.20 -11.08 5.33
C ILE A 204 -10.51 -10.21 4.11
N VAL A 205 -11.54 -9.38 4.17
CA VAL A 205 -11.87 -8.43 3.09
C VAL A 205 -10.70 -7.49 2.83
N SER A 206 -10.08 -6.95 3.88
CA SER A 206 -8.91 -6.08 3.75
C SER A 206 -7.72 -6.78 3.09
N THR A 207 -7.45 -8.04 3.47
CA THR A 207 -6.40 -8.85 2.85
C THR A 207 -6.64 -9.02 1.36
N LEU A 208 -7.86 -9.39 0.97
CA LEU A 208 -8.21 -9.61 -0.45
C LEU A 208 -8.24 -8.31 -1.26
N VAL A 209 -8.72 -7.20 -0.67
CA VAL A 209 -8.64 -5.88 -1.30
C VAL A 209 -7.19 -5.47 -1.52
N GLN A 210 -6.34 -5.65 -0.50
CA GLN A 210 -4.92 -5.33 -0.62
C GLN A 210 -4.21 -6.21 -1.64
N MET A 211 -4.58 -7.50 -1.71
CA MET A 211 -4.10 -8.41 -2.75
C MET A 211 -4.46 -7.90 -4.15
N VAL A 212 -5.70 -7.44 -4.37
CA VAL A 212 -6.13 -6.88 -5.65
C VAL A 212 -5.38 -5.60 -6.00
N VAL A 213 -5.17 -4.71 -5.02
CA VAL A 213 -4.40 -3.47 -5.25
C VAL A 213 -2.97 -3.77 -5.70
N TYR A 214 -2.34 -4.79 -5.12
CA TYR A 214 -0.95 -5.12 -5.41
C TYR A 214 -0.75 -6.13 -6.54
N ILE A 215 -1.80 -6.83 -6.99
CA ILE A 215 -1.68 -7.87 -8.05
C ILE A 215 -1.20 -7.28 -9.38
N LEU A 216 -1.56 -6.02 -9.67
CA LEU A 216 -1.23 -5.34 -10.91
C LEU A 216 0.13 -4.62 -10.89
N ILE A 217 0.69 -4.35 -9.69
CA ILE A 217 1.92 -3.54 -9.56
C ILE A 217 3.08 -4.08 -10.40
N PRO A 218 3.41 -5.39 -10.39
CA PRO A 218 4.56 -5.89 -11.12
C PRO A 218 4.38 -5.89 -12.65
N ILE A 219 3.22 -5.49 -13.15
CA ILE A 219 2.86 -5.67 -14.56
C ILE A 219 2.39 -4.37 -15.21
N ILE A 220 1.88 -3.42 -14.41
CA ILE A 220 1.19 -2.24 -14.94
C ILE A 220 2.09 -1.40 -15.85
N THR A 221 3.38 -1.27 -15.53
CA THR A 221 4.32 -0.49 -16.35
C THR A 221 4.66 -1.20 -17.64
N THR A 222 4.92 -2.51 -17.59
CA THR A 222 5.14 -3.33 -18.78
C THR A 222 3.90 -3.36 -19.70
N TYR A 223 2.71 -3.36 -19.10
CA TYR A 223 1.47 -3.27 -19.87
C TYR A 223 1.28 -1.89 -20.51
N ILE A 224 1.62 -0.80 -19.81
CA ILE A 224 1.62 0.56 -20.36
C ILE A 224 2.63 0.68 -21.51
N GLU A 225 3.82 0.09 -21.36
CA GLU A 225 4.86 0.05 -22.38
C GLU A 225 4.35 -0.66 -23.65
N ALA A 226 3.71 -1.82 -23.49
CA ALA A 226 3.10 -2.55 -24.59
C ALA A 226 1.97 -1.78 -25.32
N LEU A 227 1.20 -0.93 -24.58
CA LEU A 227 0.15 -0.08 -25.16
C LEU A 227 0.67 1.19 -25.82
N ALA A 228 1.82 1.70 -25.38
CA ALA A 228 2.39 2.95 -25.83
C ALA A 228 3.24 2.75 -27.12
N GLY A 229 3.77 1.54 -27.37
CA GLY A 229 4.68 1.26 -28.48
C GLY A 229 5.98 2.05 -28.36
N ASP A 230 6.54 2.47 -29.51
CA ASP A 230 7.82 3.20 -29.60
C ASP A 230 7.68 4.70 -29.24
N MET A 231 7.03 5.01 -28.12
CA MET A 231 6.94 6.39 -27.64
C MET A 231 8.25 6.84 -26.98
N GLU A 232 8.70 8.03 -27.32
CA GLU A 232 9.73 8.71 -26.53
C GLU A 232 9.22 8.97 -25.10
N ASN A 233 10.10 8.92 -24.12
CA ASN A 233 9.82 9.17 -22.70
C ASN A 233 8.80 8.19 -22.06
N ILE A 234 8.81 6.94 -22.49
CA ILE A 234 7.88 5.90 -22.01
C ILE A 234 7.91 5.71 -20.51
N ILE A 235 9.07 5.84 -19.87
CA ILE A 235 9.23 5.68 -18.42
C ILE A 235 8.48 6.78 -17.69
N PHE A 236 8.60 8.03 -18.14
CA PHE A 236 7.84 9.15 -17.58
C PHE A 236 6.33 8.96 -17.78
N VAL A 237 5.92 8.56 -18.99
CA VAL A 237 4.51 8.30 -19.32
C VAL A 237 3.93 7.20 -18.43
N ALA A 238 4.66 6.11 -18.21
CA ALA A 238 4.25 5.03 -17.31
C ALA A 238 4.07 5.52 -15.86
N GLY A 239 5.02 6.33 -15.37
CA GLY A 239 4.91 6.97 -14.05
C GLY A 239 3.71 7.91 -13.92
N ALA A 240 3.45 8.72 -14.95
CA ALA A 240 2.32 9.63 -15.00
C ALA A 240 0.99 8.87 -14.97
N VAL A 241 0.82 7.87 -15.82
CA VAL A 241 -0.38 7.02 -15.86
C VAL A 241 -0.59 6.27 -14.55
N PHE A 242 0.47 5.72 -13.96
CA PHE A 242 0.40 5.07 -12.64
C PHE A 242 -0.11 6.06 -11.56
N SER A 243 0.38 7.29 -11.58
CA SER A 243 0.01 8.32 -10.61
C SER A 243 -1.44 8.81 -10.75
N LEU A 244 -2.08 8.65 -11.93
CA LEU A 244 -3.48 9.06 -12.15
C LEU A 244 -4.44 8.40 -11.15
N GLY A 245 -4.25 7.12 -10.84
CA GLY A 245 -5.06 6.40 -9.85
C GLY A 245 -4.94 7.01 -8.45
N GLY A 246 -3.73 7.42 -8.06
CA GLY A 246 -3.46 8.10 -6.79
C GLY A 246 -4.07 9.48 -6.73
N ILE A 247 -3.96 10.29 -7.80
CA ILE A 247 -4.56 11.62 -7.91
C ILE A 247 -6.08 11.51 -7.80
N ALA A 248 -6.68 10.60 -8.55
CA ALA A 248 -8.12 10.32 -8.50
C ALA A 248 -8.56 9.93 -7.08
N GLY A 249 -7.78 9.06 -6.43
CA GLY A 249 -8.02 8.63 -5.06
C GLY A 249 -7.97 9.77 -4.06
N ALA A 250 -7.01 10.67 -4.17
CA ALA A 250 -6.90 11.84 -3.30
C ALA A 250 -8.12 12.78 -3.42
N ILE A 251 -8.64 12.95 -4.63
CA ILE A 251 -9.85 13.75 -4.90
C ILE A 251 -11.10 13.06 -4.35
N ALA A 252 -11.23 11.74 -4.53
CA ALA A 252 -12.45 11.00 -4.21
C ALA A 252 -12.56 10.59 -2.73
N ALA A 253 -11.43 10.42 -2.02
CA ALA A 253 -11.45 9.90 -0.65
C ALA A 253 -12.32 10.72 0.33
N PRO A 254 -12.30 12.08 0.34
CA PRO A 254 -13.20 12.86 1.19
C PRO A 254 -14.68 12.69 0.83
N LEU A 255 -14.99 12.53 -0.45
CA LEU A 255 -16.36 12.33 -0.95
C LEU A 255 -16.92 10.97 -0.48
N TRP A 256 -16.12 9.92 -0.57
CA TRP A 256 -16.48 8.60 -0.06
C TRP A 256 -16.63 8.59 1.47
N GLY A 257 -15.76 9.31 2.19
CA GLY A 257 -15.87 9.48 3.64
C GLY A 257 -17.20 10.13 4.06
N THR A 258 -17.58 11.21 3.38
CA THR A 258 -18.88 11.89 3.65
C THR A 258 -20.07 11.07 3.22
N PHE A 259 -19.99 10.34 2.10
CA PHE A 259 -21.02 9.43 1.65
C PHE A 259 -21.22 8.29 2.65
N GLY A 260 -20.14 7.66 3.11
CA GLY A 260 -20.18 6.58 4.11
C GLY A 260 -20.76 7.04 5.45
N ALA A 261 -20.42 8.25 5.91
CA ALA A 261 -20.99 8.83 7.12
C ALA A 261 -22.51 9.07 7.03
N ARG A 262 -23.02 9.38 5.84
CA ARG A 262 -24.46 9.68 5.61
C ARG A 262 -25.29 8.44 5.28
N ARG A 263 -24.75 7.51 4.52
CA ARG A 263 -25.50 6.36 3.97
C ARG A 263 -25.09 5.01 4.58
N GLY A 264 -24.08 5.00 5.45
CA GLY A 264 -23.51 3.80 6.05
C GLY A 264 -22.23 3.32 5.35
N TYR A 265 -21.26 2.92 6.15
CA TYR A 265 -19.94 2.52 5.64
C TYR A 265 -19.94 1.17 4.91
N PHE A 266 -20.87 0.26 5.24
CA PHE A 266 -21.03 -1.00 4.48
C PHE A 266 -21.53 -0.73 3.05
N ILE A 267 -22.50 0.17 2.88
CA ILE A 267 -23.01 0.57 1.57
C ILE A 267 -21.92 1.26 0.77
N ALA A 268 -21.19 2.20 1.39
CA ALA A 268 -20.07 2.89 0.74
C ALA A 268 -18.99 1.92 0.27
N MET A 269 -18.57 0.99 1.12
CA MET A 269 -17.56 -0.02 0.80
C MET A 269 -18.05 -0.97 -0.31
N GLY A 270 -19.27 -1.49 -0.21
CA GLY A 270 -19.86 -2.38 -1.22
C GLY A 270 -19.96 -1.71 -2.59
N LEU A 271 -20.48 -0.48 -2.64
CA LEU A 271 -20.61 0.29 -3.88
C LEU A 271 -19.24 0.63 -4.48
N ALA A 272 -18.29 1.06 -3.65
CA ALA A 272 -16.92 1.36 -4.09
C ALA A 272 -16.24 0.13 -4.71
N MET A 273 -16.35 -1.04 -4.06
CA MET A 273 -15.81 -2.31 -4.59
C MET A 273 -16.52 -2.73 -5.88
N ALA A 274 -17.86 -2.56 -5.99
CA ALA A 274 -18.60 -2.91 -7.21
C ALA A 274 -18.13 -2.06 -8.40
N LEU A 275 -18.11 -0.74 -8.23
CA LEU A 275 -17.73 0.19 -9.29
C LEU A 275 -16.25 0.03 -9.67
N ALA A 276 -15.36 -0.08 -8.69
CA ALA A 276 -13.94 -0.37 -8.93
C ALA A 276 -13.75 -1.71 -9.64
N GLY A 277 -14.48 -2.75 -9.23
CA GLY A 277 -14.42 -4.08 -9.84
C GLY A 277 -14.85 -4.09 -11.30
N VAL A 278 -15.93 -3.37 -11.66
CA VAL A 278 -16.38 -3.22 -13.05
C VAL A 278 -15.31 -2.51 -13.89
N VAL A 279 -14.80 -1.36 -13.43
CA VAL A 279 -13.79 -0.58 -14.17
C VAL A 279 -12.51 -1.39 -14.32
N LEU A 280 -12.06 -2.04 -13.25
CA LEU A 280 -10.85 -2.86 -13.27
C LEU A 280 -10.98 -4.04 -14.22
N SER A 281 -12.15 -4.73 -14.23
CA SER A 281 -12.39 -5.82 -15.18
C SER A 281 -12.34 -5.36 -16.64
N ALA A 282 -12.80 -4.15 -16.92
CA ALA A 282 -12.80 -3.57 -18.25
C ALA A 282 -11.46 -2.95 -18.65
N GLN A 283 -10.55 -2.70 -17.70
CA GLN A 283 -9.28 -2.01 -17.92
C GLN A 283 -8.30 -2.80 -18.83
N GLY A 284 -8.50 -4.10 -18.98
CA GLY A 284 -7.74 -4.92 -19.94
C GLY A 284 -8.23 -4.87 -21.38
N ILE A 285 -9.35 -4.18 -21.67
CA ILE A 285 -9.94 -4.11 -23.02
C ILE A 285 -9.25 -3.10 -23.95
N PRO A 286 -8.85 -1.88 -23.48
CA PRO A 286 -8.24 -0.89 -24.35
C PRO A 286 -6.94 -1.36 -24.98
N ASN A 287 -6.80 -1.08 -26.29
CA ASN A 287 -5.60 -1.35 -27.07
C ASN A 287 -4.73 -0.08 -27.27
N THR A 288 -5.07 1.02 -26.60
CA THR A 288 -4.34 2.28 -26.68
C THR A 288 -4.21 2.91 -25.28
N LEU A 289 -3.20 3.73 -25.12
CA LEU A 289 -2.80 4.29 -23.84
C LEU A 289 -3.87 5.23 -23.22
N LEU A 290 -4.51 6.09 -24.05
CA LEU A 290 -5.42 7.11 -23.52
C LEU A 290 -6.68 6.52 -22.85
N PRO A 291 -7.42 5.58 -23.45
CA PRO A 291 -8.55 4.92 -22.76
C PRO A 291 -8.10 4.17 -21.50
N PHE A 292 -6.93 3.52 -21.53
CA PHE A 292 -6.36 2.86 -20.35
C PHE A 292 -6.10 3.87 -19.22
N ALA A 293 -5.48 5.01 -19.51
CA ALA A 293 -5.20 6.07 -18.56
C ALA A 293 -6.49 6.66 -17.96
N VAL A 294 -7.53 6.85 -18.77
CA VAL A 294 -8.86 7.27 -18.29
C VAL A 294 -9.45 6.23 -17.33
N MET A 295 -9.38 4.95 -17.68
CA MET A 295 -9.87 3.87 -16.81
C MET A 295 -9.05 3.78 -15.51
N GLN A 296 -7.73 4.00 -15.57
CA GLN A 296 -6.88 4.08 -14.39
C GLN A 296 -7.33 5.19 -13.44
N PHE A 297 -7.64 6.38 -13.98
CA PHE A 297 -8.17 7.50 -13.19
C PHE A 297 -9.54 7.16 -12.60
N VAL A 298 -10.49 6.66 -13.40
CA VAL A 298 -11.84 6.31 -12.95
C VAL A 298 -11.81 5.18 -11.92
N GLY A 299 -10.97 4.16 -12.13
CA GLY A 299 -10.75 3.09 -11.17
C GLY A 299 -10.24 3.59 -9.82
N GLY A 300 -9.30 4.55 -9.85
CA GLY A 300 -8.79 5.24 -8.66
C GLY A 300 -9.86 5.99 -7.88
N LEU A 301 -10.80 6.69 -8.58
CA LEU A 301 -11.93 7.38 -7.94
C LEU A 301 -12.79 6.42 -7.10
N PHE A 302 -13.04 5.23 -7.61
CA PHE A 302 -13.90 4.26 -6.92
C PHE A 302 -13.13 3.48 -5.84
N LEU A 303 -11.91 3.02 -6.15
CA LEU A 303 -11.11 2.24 -5.20
C LEU A 303 -10.80 3.03 -3.91
N ALA A 304 -10.70 4.36 -4.01
CA ALA A 304 -10.47 5.25 -2.87
C ALA A 304 -11.55 5.19 -1.77
N GLY A 305 -12.75 4.71 -2.10
CA GLY A 305 -13.83 4.55 -1.12
C GLY A 305 -13.73 3.30 -0.25
N VAL A 306 -12.95 2.31 -0.67
CA VAL A 306 -12.91 0.99 -0.01
C VAL A 306 -12.21 1.07 1.35
N GLN A 307 -10.96 1.54 1.38
CA GLN A 307 -10.13 1.52 2.58
C GLN A 307 -10.66 2.41 3.72
N PRO A 308 -11.07 3.67 3.48
CA PRO A 308 -11.66 4.50 4.54
C PRO A 308 -12.93 3.90 5.13
N SER A 309 -13.79 3.34 4.28
CA SER A 309 -15.05 2.71 4.72
C SER A 309 -14.78 1.47 5.56
N LEU A 310 -13.85 0.62 5.15
CA LEU A 310 -13.41 -0.57 5.88
C LEU A 310 -12.81 -0.20 7.24
N ASN A 311 -11.94 0.80 7.30
CA ASN A 311 -11.35 1.29 8.52
C ASN A 311 -12.41 1.86 9.48
N ALA A 312 -13.41 2.57 8.95
CA ALA A 312 -14.52 3.10 9.73
C ALA A 312 -15.40 1.99 10.34
N VAL A 313 -15.73 0.95 9.56
CA VAL A 313 -16.45 -0.23 10.06
C VAL A 313 -15.69 -0.90 11.19
N ILE A 314 -14.38 -1.13 11.03
CA ILE A 314 -13.54 -1.72 12.07
C ILE A 314 -13.53 -0.83 13.32
N ALA A 315 -13.34 0.49 13.15
CA ALA A 315 -13.29 1.42 14.26
C ALA A 315 -14.61 1.50 15.07
N GLN A 316 -15.76 1.38 14.40
CA GLN A 316 -17.09 1.36 15.03
C GLN A 316 -17.34 0.09 15.86
N HIS A 317 -16.78 -1.06 15.42
CA HIS A 317 -17.00 -2.35 16.08
C HIS A 317 -15.85 -2.74 17.02
N THR A 318 -14.92 -1.82 17.27
CA THR A 318 -13.76 -2.05 18.14
C THR A 318 -13.85 -1.20 19.41
N PRO A 319 -13.79 -1.81 20.59
CA PRO A 319 -13.70 -1.06 21.84
C PRO A 319 -12.52 -0.07 21.82
N PRO A 320 -12.65 1.13 22.43
CA PRO A 320 -11.61 2.16 22.38
C PRO A 320 -10.23 1.68 22.84
N GLN A 321 -10.20 0.81 23.85
CA GLN A 321 -8.96 0.26 24.45
C GLN A 321 -8.22 -0.71 23.51
N LEU A 322 -8.93 -1.37 22.60
CA LEU A 322 -8.40 -2.40 21.70
C LEU A 322 -8.09 -1.88 20.27
N LYS A 323 -8.37 -0.59 20.00
CA LYS A 323 -8.18 -0.01 18.65
C LYS A 323 -6.76 -0.20 18.15
N GLY A 324 -5.75 0.02 18.97
CA GLY A 324 -4.35 -0.16 18.58
C GLY A 324 -4.05 -1.60 18.14
N SER A 325 -4.50 -2.58 18.92
CA SER A 325 -4.30 -4.00 18.62
C SER A 325 -5.04 -4.43 17.35
N VAL A 326 -6.29 -3.97 17.16
CA VAL A 326 -7.09 -4.31 15.96
C VAL A 326 -6.48 -3.70 14.70
N PHE A 327 -6.06 -2.44 14.74
CA PHE A 327 -5.39 -1.81 13.58
C PHE A 327 -4.00 -2.40 13.30
N GLY A 328 -3.29 -2.85 14.33
CA GLY A 328 -2.06 -3.63 14.17
C GLY A 328 -2.29 -4.97 13.46
N MET A 329 -3.34 -5.70 13.85
CA MET A 329 -3.75 -6.93 13.15
C MET A 329 -4.22 -6.66 11.72
N LEU A 330 -4.97 -5.58 11.50
CA LEU A 330 -5.38 -5.14 10.17
C LEU A 330 -4.18 -4.88 9.28
N PHE A 331 -3.16 -4.17 9.79
CA PHE A 331 -1.91 -3.96 9.06
C PHE A 331 -1.24 -5.28 8.69
N SER A 332 -1.13 -6.23 9.63
CA SER A 332 -0.57 -7.56 9.34
C SER A 332 -1.37 -8.31 8.27
N ALA A 333 -2.70 -8.23 8.33
CA ALA A 333 -3.59 -8.81 7.32
C ALA A 333 -3.38 -8.18 5.93
N GLN A 334 -3.19 -6.86 5.87
CA GLN A 334 -2.86 -6.15 4.63
C GLN A 334 -1.51 -6.56 4.05
N GLN A 335 -0.51 -6.82 4.90
CA GLN A 335 0.80 -7.30 4.46
C GLN A 335 0.72 -8.70 3.84
N VAL A 336 -0.18 -9.57 4.33
CA VAL A 336 -0.45 -10.87 3.70
C VAL A 336 -1.05 -10.67 2.30
N GLY A 337 -1.97 -9.72 2.12
CA GLY A 337 -2.50 -9.33 0.82
C GLY A 337 -1.41 -8.75 -0.10
N GLY A 338 -0.56 -7.88 0.45
CA GLY A 338 0.59 -7.32 -0.26
C GLY A 338 1.62 -8.38 -0.69
N PHE A 339 1.78 -9.45 0.09
CA PHE A 339 2.62 -10.60 -0.28
C PHE A 339 1.99 -11.43 -1.41
N SER A 340 0.72 -11.81 -1.24
CA SER A 340 0.05 -12.71 -2.18
C SER A 340 -0.27 -12.05 -3.52
N GLY A 341 -0.57 -10.74 -3.53
CA GLY A 341 -0.94 -10.00 -4.74
C GLY A 341 0.12 -10.04 -5.83
N PRO A 342 1.32 -9.47 -5.62
CA PRO A 342 2.37 -9.44 -6.63
C PRO A 342 2.85 -10.84 -7.05
N LEU A 343 2.87 -11.80 -6.11
CA LEU A 343 3.24 -13.17 -6.42
C LEU A 343 2.23 -13.82 -7.38
N LEU A 344 0.93 -13.73 -7.07
CA LEU A 344 -0.12 -14.24 -7.94
C LEU A 344 -0.16 -13.47 -9.27
N GLY A 345 0.03 -12.15 -9.23
CA GLY A 345 0.11 -11.32 -10.42
C GLY A 345 1.23 -11.76 -11.35
N GLY A 346 2.43 -11.96 -10.83
CA GLY A 346 3.58 -12.44 -11.60
C GLY A 346 3.33 -13.82 -12.21
N VAL A 347 2.81 -14.78 -11.42
CA VAL A 347 2.50 -16.13 -11.91
C VAL A 347 1.41 -16.11 -12.99
N VAL A 348 0.31 -15.41 -12.75
CA VAL A 348 -0.81 -15.34 -13.71
C VAL A 348 -0.37 -14.65 -15.01
N ALA A 349 0.39 -13.56 -14.93
CA ALA A 349 0.90 -12.89 -16.12
C ALA A 349 1.83 -13.77 -16.96
N THR A 350 2.72 -14.52 -16.29
CA THR A 350 3.66 -15.43 -16.98
C THR A 350 2.95 -16.63 -17.59
N CYS A 351 1.93 -17.21 -16.92
CA CYS A 351 1.27 -18.43 -17.39
C CYS A 351 0.11 -18.17 -18.37
N PHE A 352 -0.65 -17.10 -18.17
CA PHE A 352 -1.90 -16.83 -18.88
C PHE A 352 -1.87 -15.53 -19.70
N GLY A 353 -0.91 -14.65 -19.43
CA GLY A 353 -0.81 -13.34 -20.07
C GLY A 353 -1.39 -12.21 -19.22
N MET A 354 -0.87 -10.99 -19.46
CA MET A 354 -1.16 -9.80 -18.66
C MET A 354 -2.64 -9.35 -18.73
N HIS A 355 -3.30 -9.55 -19.85
CA HIS A 355 -4.71 -9.15 -20.05
C HIS A 355 -5.69 -9.83 -19.09
N TYR A 356 -5.42 -11.07 -18.69
CA TYR A 356 -6.30 -11.82 -17.78
C TYR A 356 -6.25 -11.33 -16.32
N LEU A 357 -5.23 -10.57 -15.96
CA LEU A 357 -5.11 -10.05 -14.60
C LEU A 357 -6.18 -9.01 -14.26
N PHE A 358 -6.54 -8.15 -15.19
CA PHE A 358 -7.54 -7.12 -14.97
C PHE A 358 -8.92 -7.73 -14.65
N PRO A 359 -9.48 -8.63 -15.47
CA PRO A 359 -10.75 -9.27 -15.14
C PRO A 359 -10.67 -10.15 -13.90
N ALA A 360 -9.53 -10.83 -13.64
CA ALA A 360 -9.36 -11.60 -12.42
C ALA A 360 -9.39 -10.72 -11.16
N ALA A 361 -8.64 -9.64 -11.16
CA ALA A 361 -8.62 -8.67 -10.06
C ALA A 361 -9.99 -8.00 -9.84
N GLY A 362 -10.64 -7.58 -10.93
CA GLY A 362 -11.98 -7.00 -10.89
C GLY A 362 -13.04 -7.97 -10.38
N SER A 363 -12.99 -9.25 -10.80
CA SER A 363 -13.91 -10.29 -10.34
C SER A 363 -13.83 -10.52 -8.82
N ILE A 364 -12.62 -10.44 -8.23
CA ILE A 364 -12.44 -10.53 -6.79
C ILE A 364 -13.17 -9.38 -6.08
N LEU A 365 -13.03 -8.14 -6.56
CA LEU A 365 -13.73 -6.98 -5.97
C LEU A 365 -15.24 -7.10 -6.11
N LEU A 366 -15.72 -7.57 -7.26
CA LEU A 366 -17.16 -7.80 -7.48
C LEU A 366 -17.70 -8.88 -6.53
N PHE A 367 -16.97 -9.98 -6.37
CA PHE A 367 -17.34 -11.02 -5.41
C PHE A 367 -17.37 -10.49 -3.97
N LEU A 368 -16.37 -9.71 -3.57
CA LEU A 368 -16.32 -9.10 -2.24
C LEU A 368 -17.47 -8.10 -2.03
N SER A 369 -17.80 -7.32 -3.05
CA SER A 369 -18.96 -6.42 -3.01
C SER A 369 -20.24 -7.18 -2.78
N LEU A 370 -20.51 -8.23 -3.58
CA LEU A 370 -21.69 -9.08 -3.42
C LEU A 370 -21.73 -9.76 -2.05
N PHE A 371 -20.60 -10.23 -1.56
CA PHE A 371 -20.49 -10.84 -0.24
C PHE A 371 -20.86 -9.87 0.88
N VAL A 372 -20.29 -8.63 0.84
CA VAL A 372 -20.61 -7.58 1.81
C VAL A 372 -22.08 -7.19 1.74
N TRP A 373 -22.63 -7.04 0.54
CA TRP A 373 -24.02 -6.72 0.31
C TRP A 373 -24.94 -7.77 0.93
N TRP A 374 -24.72 -9.04 0.59
CA TRP A 374 -25.53 -10.16 1.09
C TRP A 374 -25.44 -10.32 2.61
N ARG A 375 -24.24 -10.22 3.18
CA ARG A 375 -24.01 -10.54 4.60
C ARG A 375 -24.42 -9.42 5.56
N TYR A 376 -24.27 -8.18 5.17
CA TYR A 376 -24.43 -7.03 6.07
C TYR A 376 -25.57 -6.11 5.67
N ILE A 377 -25.75 -5.81 4.40
CA ILE A 377 -26.74 -4.83 3.96
C ILE A 377 -28.14 -5.46 3.93
N MET A 378 -28.30 -6.64 3.32
CA MET A 378 -29.60 -7.30 3.27
C MET A 378 -30.11 -7.74 4.65
N LYS A 379 -29.21 -8.19 5.54
CA LYS A 379 -29.61 -8.59 6.91
C LYS A 379 -30.06 -7.42 7.77
N GLU A 380 -29.46 -6.25 7.60
CA GLU A 380 -29.87 -5.04 8.31
C GLU A 380 -31.25 -4.56 7.85
N HIS A 381 -31.55 -4.66 6.55
CA HIS A 381 -32.88 -4.37 6.01
C HIS A 381 -33.95 -5.35 6.49
N THR A 382 -33.66 -6.63 6.60
CA THR A 382 -34.60 -7.63 7.12
C THR A 382 -34.85 -7.47 8.62
N ALA A 383 -33.88 -7.08 9.40
CA ALA A 383 -34.05 -6.81 10.84
C ALA A 383 -34.88 -5.55 11.09
N ASN A 384 -34.66 -4.48 10.32
CA ASN A 384 -35.44 -3.23 10.43
C ASN A 384 -36.89 -3.34 9.83
N ALA A 385 -37.16 -4.32 9.00
CA ALA A 385 -38.51 -4.57 8.46
C ALA A 385 -39.38 -5.43 9.39
N GLN A 386 -38.77 -6.01 10.44
CA GLN A 386 -39.47 -6.83 11.45
C GLN A 386 -39.74 -6.09 12.76
N THR A 387 -39.22 -4.86 12.90
CA THR A 387 -39.50 -3.92 14.01
C THR A 387 -40.47 -2.87 13.56
#